data_070e0287c80246ef366ad807225ed89b
#
_entry.id   070e0287c80246ef366ad807225ed89b
#
_cell.length_a   1.000
_cell.length_b   1.000
_cell.length_c   1.000
_cell.angle_alpha   90.00
_cell.angle_beta   90.00
_cell.angle_gamma   90.00
#
_symmetry.space_group_name_H-M   'P 1'
#
loop_
_entity.id
_entity.type
_entity.pdbx_description
1 polymer ?
#
loop_
_entity_poly.entity_id
_entity_poly.type
_entity_poly.pdbx_seq_one_letter_code
_entity_poly.pdbx_strand_id
1 'polypeptide(L)'
;MCKSCDSSSTANPTDRRRFLRLAGLGAGALLLAGALPGRIVQAAEKSSAPPKPQNVLSPDQALKRLIEGNERYVSGNSTTHDFTDEREALVSGQNPFVAVLSCSDSRIAPEYAFDTARGDLFAIRLAGNFVTGEGLASLEYAVAVLGAPLILVLGHESCGAIEAGIKAVKDKASFPGHIPKLTEALKASVEKAITQPGNLMENAIAQNVKDSVEQLKKATPLLTDALEKGKLKVVGGVYRLATGKVEMIA
;
A
#
# COMPACT_ATOMS: atom_id res chain seq x y z
N MET A 1 30.58 -31.48 16.58
CA MET A 1 31.91 -30.84 16.50
C MET A 1 31.88 -29.82 15.36
N CYS A 2 31.69 -28.56 15.67
CA CYS A 2 31.95 -27.48 14.74
C CYS A 2 32.52 -26.33 15.54
N LYS A 3 33.71 -25.91 15.11
CA LYS A 3 34.57 -24.93 15.79
C LYS A 3 34.03 -23.52 15.60
N SER A 4 34.18 -22.77 16.67
CA SER A 4 34.05 -21.32 16.84
C SER A 4 34.65 -20.48 15.69
N CYS A 5 33.94 -19.42 15.31
CA CYS A 5 34.53 -18.21 14.73
C CYS A 5 34.13 -17.03 15.58
N ASP A 6 35.03 -16.68 16.47
CA ASP A 6 35.12 -15.38 17.14
C ASP A 6 35.81 -14.41 16.16
N SER A 7 35.23 -13.28 15.90
CA SER A 7 35.94 -12.11 15.40
C SER A 7 35.24 -10.83 15.87
N SER A 8 35.63 -10.40 17.08
CA SER A 8 35.37 -9.06 17.60
C SER A 8 36.22 -8.04 16.85
N SER A 9 35.61 -7.22 16.01
CA SER A 9 36.22 -6.02 15.46
C SER A 9 35.88 -4.83 16.35
N THR A 10 36.81 -4.47 17.25
CA THR A 10 36.78 -3.26 18.05
C THR A 10 37.16 -2.05 17.19
N ALA A 11 36.21 -1.21 16.84
CA ALA A 11 36.47 0.07 16.21
C ALA A 11 37.06 1.05 17.20
N ASN A 12 38.27 1.56 16.89
CA ASN A 12 39.11 2.44 17.69
C ASN A 12 38.50 3.88 17.75
N PRO A 13 38.27 4.45 18.95
CA PRO A 13 37.59 5.76 19.10
C PRO A 13 38.46 6.98 18.79
N THR A 14 39.69 6.82 18.30
CA THR A 14 40.63 7.94 18.04
C THR A 14 40.43 8.66 16.70
N ASP A 15 39.67 8.10 15.75
CA ASP A 15 39.50 8.71 14.42
C ASP A 15 38.48 9.85 14.35
N ARG A 16 37.55 9.92 15.30
CA ARG A 16 36.56 11.02 15.37
C ARG A 16 37.14 12.35 15.83
N ARG A 17 38.26 12.34 16.57
CA ARG A 17 38.88 13.57 17.09
C ARG A 17 39.88 14.23 16.12
N ARG A 18 40.30 13.52 15.08
CA ARG A 18 41.22 14.06 14.07
C ARG A 18 40.53 14.90 13.00
N PHE A 19 39.27 14.64 12.74
CA PHE A 19 38.50 15.38 11.75
C PHE A 19 38.12 16.80 12.17
N LEU A 20 38.05 17.08 13.48
CA LEU A 20 37.61 18.38 14.00
C LEU A 20 38.79 19.37 14.29
N ARG A 21 40.05 18.99 13.99
CA ARG A 21 41.19 19.88 14.21
C ARG A 21 41.76 20.56 12.97
N LEU A 22 41.18 20.35 11.79
CA LEU A 22 41.64 20.94 10.52
C LEU A 22 40.77 22.13 10.02
N ALA A 23 39.82 22.60 10.79
CA ALA A 23 38.95 23.72 10.48
C ALA A 23 39.24 25.03 11.24
N GLY A 24 40.48 25.26 11.58
CA GLY A 24 40.82 26.48 12.29
C GLY A 24 42.28 26.86 12.07
N LEU A 25 42.55 27.67 11.04
CA LEU A 25 43.65 28.64 10.99
C LEU A 25 43.81 29.10 9.52
N GLY A 26 43.49 30.35 9.25
CA GLY A 26 43.71 31.00 7.96
C GLY A 26 43.03 32.36 7.84
N ALA A 27 43.35 33.25 8.82
CA ALA A 27 43.02 34.66 8.65
C ALA A 27 44.18 35.37 7.96
N GLY A 28 43.87 36.18 6.91
CA GLY A 28 44.72 37.30 6.52
C GLY A 28 45.41 37.20 5.19
N ALA A 29 44.86 37.81 4.16
CA ALA A 29 45.58 38.73 3.24
C ALA A 29 44.55 39.49 2.39
N LEU A 30 44.69 40.80 2.42
CA LEU A 30 43.92 41.83 1.73
C LEU A 30 44.31 41.96 0.25
N LEU A 31 43.29 42.41 -0.56
CA LEU A 31 43.33 43.29 -1.72
C LEU A 31 43.76 42.72 -3.07
N LEU A 32 42.85 42.72 -4.05
CA LEU A 32 42.77 43.74 -5.10
C LEU A 32 41.58 43.42 -6.06
N ALA A 33 40.98 44.52 -6.48
CA ALA A 33 39.77 44.62 -7.26
C ALA A 33 39.84 43.95 -8.64
N GLY A 34 38.75 43.32 -9.03
CA GLY A 34 38.43 42.91 -10.39
C GLY A 34 36.94 42.59 -10.45
N ALA A 35 36.12 43.59 -10.78
CA ALA A 35 34.69 43.43 -10.96
C ALA A 35 34.43 42.58 -12.22
N LEU A 36 34.15 41.27 -12.03
CA LEU A 36 33.45 40.44 -12.99
C LEU A 36 31.98 40.40 -12.59
N PRO A 37 31.00 40.54 -13.51
CA PRO A 37 29.60 40.42 -13.16
C PRO A 37 29.34 38.99 -12.73
N GLY A 38 29.20 38.78 -11.41
CA GLY A 38 28.82 37.52 -10.84
C GLY A 38 27.47 37.10 -11.42
N ARG A 39 27.47 36.09 -12.28
CA ARG A 39 26.28 35.27 -12.49
C ARG A 39 25.92 34.70 -11.12
N ILE A 40 24.93 35.30 -10.48
CA ILE A 40 24.21 34.67 -9.38
C ILE A 40 23.60 33.44 -10.01
N VAL A 41 24.24 32.28 -9.84
CA VAL A 41 23.58 31.00 -10.03
C VAL A 41 22.55 30.94 -8.93
N GLN A 42 21.35 31.39 -9.26
CA GLN A 42 20.18 31.19 -8.46
C GLN A 42 20.02 29.67 -8.41
N ALA A 43 20.45 29.07 -7.29
CA ALA A 43 20.11 27.70 -7.00
C ALA A 43 18.58 27.68 -7.06
N ALA A 44 18.04 27.00 -8.08
CA ALA A 44 16.62 26.78 -8.16
C ALA A 44 16.23 26.11 -6.84
N GLU A 45 15.47 26.82 -5.99
CA GLU A 45 14.84 26.21 -4.84
C GLU A 45 14.05 25.03 -5.39
N LYS A 46 14.50 23.83 -5.08
CA LYS A 46 13.75 22.63 -5.41
C LYS A 46 12.41 22.82 -4.72
N SER A 47 11.38 22.99 -5.51
CA SER A 47 10.01 23.10 -5.04
C SER A 47 9.75 21.95 -4.07
N SER A 48 9.41 22.27 -2.84
CA SER A 48 8.97 21.30 -1.82
C SER A 48 7.54 20.81 -2.09
N ALA A 49 7.13 20.79 -3.36
CA ALA A 49 5.82 20.27 -3.74
C ALA A 49 5.67 18.83 -3.27
N PRO A 50 4.53 18.46 -2.70
CA PRO A 50 4.29 17.09 -2.28
C PRO A 50 4.46 16.15 -3.46
N PRO A 51 4.98 14.93 -3.20
CA PRO A 51 5.20 13.95 -4.25
C PRO A 51 3.92 13.65 -5.02
N LYS A 52 4.05 13.40 -6.30
CA LYS A 52 2.92 12.97 -7.13
C LYS A 52 2.63 11.47 -6.87
N PRO A 53 1.35 11.07 -7.05
CA PRO A 53 0.24 11.89 -7.45
C PRO A 53 -0.29 12.73 -6.30
N GLN A 54 -0.91 13.85 -6.62
CA GLN A 54 -1.60 14.64 -5.62
C GLN A 54 -3.02 14.09 -5.44
N ASN A 55 -3.49 14.07 -4.20
CA ASN A 55 -4.78 13.57 -3.74
C ASN A 55 -5.99 14.44 -4.14
N VAL A 56 -5.85 15.25 -5.17
CA VAL A 56 -6.90 16.16 -5.61
C VAL A 56 -7.80 15.49 -6.65
N LEU A 57 -8.08 14.20 -6.43
CA LEU A 57 -9.00 13.43 -7.28
C LEU A 57 -10.34 13.28 -6.59
N SER A 58 -11.42 13.36 -7.37
CA SER A 58 -12.71 12.86 -6.90
C SER A 58 -12.69 11.33 -6.77
N PRO A 59 -13.58 10.71 -5.99
CA PRO A 59 -13.66 9.26 -5.88
C PRO A 59 -13.81 8.55 -7.24
N ASP A 60 -14.54 9.14 -8.19
CA ASP A 60 -14.73 8.59 -9.54
C ASP A 60 -13.46 8.70 -10.38
N GLN A 61 -12.72 9.80 -10.27
CA GLN A 61 -11.44 9.96 -10.94
C GLN A 61 -10.39 8.99 -10.39
N ALA A 62 -10.38 8.77 -9.08
CA ALA A 62 -9.51 7.79 -8.44
C ALA A 62 -9.81 6.36 -8.91
N LEU A 63 -11.09 5.99 -8.97
CA LEU A 63 -11.51 4.68 -9.50
C LEU A 63 -11.13 4.52 -10.97
N LYS A 64 -11.38 5.52 -11.80
CA LYS A 64 -10.98 5.51 -13.21
C LYS A 64 -9.48 5.31 -13.36
N ARG A 65 -8.66 6.08 -12.63
CA ARG A 65 -7.19 5.94 -12.64
C ARG A 65 -6.75 4.53 -12.24
N LEU A 66 -7.39 3.95 -11.24
CA LEU A 66 -7.11 2.60 -10.77
C LEU A 66 -7.38 1.55 -11.86
N ILE A 67 -8.53 1.63 -12.52
CA ILE A 67 -8.92 0.72 -13.61
C ILE A 67 -7.97 0.86 -14.80
N GLU A 68 -7.65 2.07 -15.23
CA GLU A 68 -6.70 2.34 -16.31
C GLU A 68 -5.29 1.79 -15.98
N GLY A 69 -4.88 1.84 -14.71
CA GLY A 69 -3.64 1.23 -14.25
C GLY A 69 -3.64 -0.29 -14.41
N ASN A 70 -4.74 -0.94 -14.04
CA ASN A 70 -4.87 -2.38 -14.25
C ASN A 70 -4.90 -2.75 -15.75
N GLU A 71 -5.53 -1.96 -16.60
CA GLU A 71 -5.51 -2.16 -18.05
C GLU A 71 -4.08 -2.08 -18.62
N ARG A 72 -3.27 -1.13 -18.16
CA ARG A 72 -1.84 -1.07 -18.55
C ARG A 72 -1.06 -2.28 -18.09
N TYR A 73 -1.27 -2.73 -16.85
CA TYR A 73 -0.63 -3.93 -16.31
C TYR A 73 -1.00 -5.18 -17.13
N VAL A 74 -2.28 -5.40 -17.40
CA VAL A 74 -2.78 -6.54 -18.17
C VAL A 74 -2.25 -6.54 -19.61
N SER A 75 -2.14 -5.37 -20.23
CA SER A 75 -1.63 -5.23 -21.61
C SER A 75 -0.09 -5.26 -21.70
N GLY A 76 0.62 -5.34 -20.58
CA GLY A 76 2.09 -5.31 -20.54
C GLY A 76 2.71 -3.93 -20.83
N ASN A 77 1.92 -2.86 -20.74
CA ASN A 77 2.33 -1.48 -20.97
C ASN A 77 2.49 -0.68 -19.67
N SER A 78 3.04 -1.34 -18.63
CA SER A 78 3.25 -0.69 -17.33
C SER A 78 4.25 0.45 -17.42
N THR A 79 4.02 1.46 -16.59
CA THR A 79 4.86 2.65 -16.50
C THR A 79 6.25 2.31 -15.95
N THR A 80 7.28 2.88 -16.53
CA THR A 80 8.64 2.80 -15.96
C THR A 80 8.77 3.83 -14.84
N HIS A 81 9.20 3.39 -13.66
CA HIS A 81 9.39 4.24 -12.48
C HIS A 81 10.87 4.48 -12.19
N ASP A 82 11.26 5.73 -11.94
CA ASP A 82 12.54 6.06 -11.34
C ASP A 82 12.41 6.11 -9.82
N PHE A 83 12.70 4.99 -9.18
CA PHE A 83 12.59 4.86 -7.73
C PHE A 83 13.57 5.75 -6.94
N THR A 84 14.60 6.30 -7.59
CA THR A 84 15.55 7.20 -6.92
C THR A 84 14.95 8.58 -6.76
N ASP A 85 14.42 9.16 -7.84
CA ASP A 85 13.77 10.46 -7.83
C ASP A 85 12.47 10.44 -6.99
N GLU A 86 11.67 9.39 -7.15
CA GLU A 86 10.47 9.18 -6.34
C GLU A 86 10.78 9.14 -4.83
N ARG A 87 11.89 8.50 -4.44
CA ARG A 87 12.29 8.38 -3.04
C ARG A 87 12.59 9.73 -2.41
N GLU A 88 13.33 10.59 -3.10
CA GLU A 88 13.65 11.93 -2.62
C GLU A 88 12.38 12.76 -2.42
N ALA A 89 11.47 12.72 -3.39
CA ALA A 89 10.19 13.43 -3.35
C ALA A 89 9.27 12.98 -2.20
N LEU A 90 9.37 11.70 -1.79
CA LEU A 90 8.50 11.09 -0.78
C LEU A 90 9.02 11.22 0.66
N VAL A 91 10.23 11.77 0.88
CA VAL A 91 10.80 11.91 2.25
C VAL A 91 9.91 12.75 3.17
N SER A 92 9.27 13.79 2.66
CA SER A 92 8.46 14.73 3.43
C SER A 92 6.99 14.34 3.59
N GLY A 93 6.51 13.31 2.89
CA GLY A 93 5.12 12.89 2.96
C GLY A 93 4.71 11.88 1.90
N GLN A 94 3.46 11.43 2.01
CA GLN A 94 2.80 10.56 1.03
C GLN A 94 1.44 11.14 0.67
N ASN A 95 0.95 10.82 -0.51
CA ASN A 95 -0.31 11.36 -1.02
C ASN A 95 -1.07 10.30 -1.85
N PRO A 96 -1.54 9.21 -1.20
CA PRO A 96 -2.20 8.11 -1.88
C PRO A 96 -3.57 8.53 -2.43
N PHE A 97 -3.90 8.09 -3.65
CA PHE A 97 -5.23 8.28 -4.22
C PHE A 97 -6.16 7.09 -3.93
N VAL A 98 -5.64 6.00 -3.39
CA VAL A 98 -6.40 4.80 -3.05
C VAL A 98 -5.81 4.10 -1.84
N ALA A 99 -6.68 3.60 -0.95
CA ALA A 99 -6.32 2.61 0.06
C ALA A 99 -6.83 1.23 -0.37
N VAL A 100 -5.99 0.21 -0.29
CA VAL A 100 -6.33 -1.15 -0.74
C VAL A 100 -6.22 -2.14 0.41
N LEU A 101 -7.33 -2.81 0.72
CA LEU A 101 -7.36 -3.98 1.60
C LEU A 101 -7.22 -5.23 0.75
N SER A 102 -6.06 -5.87 0.76
CA SER A 102 -5.76 -7.03 -0.07
C SER A 102 -5.24 -8.23 0.71
N CYS A 103 -5.19 -9.39 0.03
CA CYS A 103 -4.56 -10.57 0.61
C CYS A 103 -3.04 -10.40 0.71
N SER A 104 -2.44 -11.09 1.70
CA SER A 104 -0.98 -11.22 1.84
C SER A 104 -0.35 -12.22 0.86
N ASP A 105 -1.13 -12.82 -0.02
CA ASP A 105 -0.65 -13.78 -1.03
C ASP A 105 0.50 -13.18 -1.86
N SER A 106 1.60 -13.91 -1.97
CA SER A 106 2.83 -13.42 -2.63
C SER A 106 2.70 -13.25 -4.14
N ARG A 107 1.65 -13.79 -4.75
CA ARG A 107 1.37 -13.67 -6.19
C ARG A 107 0.67 -12.36 -6.55
N ILE A 108 0.25 -11.58 -5.53
CA ILE A 108 -0.45 -10.32 -5.73
C ILE A 108 0.37 -9.21 -5.09
N ALA A 109 0.64 -8.17 -5.85
CA ALA A 109 1.11 -6.89 -5.35
C ALA A 109 0.18 -5.82 -5.92
N PRO A 110 -0.68 -5.20 -5.10
CA PRO A 110 -1.64 -4.20 -5.58
C PRO A 110 -0.96 -3.08 -6.35
N GLU A 111 0.23 -2.68 -5.94
CA GLU A 111 1.03 -1.64 -6.60
C GLU A 111 1.32 -2.00 -8.06
N TYR A 112 1.69 -3.26 -8.34
CA TYR A 112 1.93 -3.73 -9.71
C TYR A 112 0.64 -3.95 -10.47
N ALA A 113 -0.36 -4.57 -9.81
CA ALA A 113 -1.64 -4.87 -10.45
C ALA A 113 -2.36 -3.60 -10.96
N PHE A 114 -2.10 -2.45 -10.34
CA PHE A 114 -2.69 -1.18 -10.72
C PHE A 114 -1.68 -0.18 -11.32
N ASP A 115 -0.47 -0.64 -11.66
CA ASP A 115 0.57 0.19 -12.27
C ASP A 115 0.71 1.55 -11.58
N THR A 116 0.91 1.50 -10.25
CA THR A 116 1.02 2.69 -9.39
C THR A 116 2.46 2.96 -8.99
N ALA A 117 2.80 4.25 -8.85
CA ALA A 117 4.07 4.70 -8.32
C ALA A 117 4.10 4.60 -6.78
N ARG A 118 5.28 4.81 -6.22
CA ARG A 118 5.45 4.92 -4.76
C ARG A 118 4.66 6.13 -4.23
N GLY A 119 3.96 5.91 -3.12
CA GLY A 119 3.13 6.95 -2.50
C GLY A 119 1.72 7.10 -3.08
N ASP A 120 1.40 6.40 -4.19
CA ASP A 120 0.11 6.41 -4.85
C ASP A 120 -0.95 5.60 -4.12
N LEU A 121 -0.53 4.48 -3.51
CA LEU A 121 -1.40 3.47 -2.95
C LEU A 121 -1.02 3.19 -1.50
N PHE A 122 -2.02 3.18 -0.60
CA PHE A 122 -1.88 2.82 0.80
C PHE A 122 -2.35 1.37 0.98
N ALA A 123 -1.42 0.45 1.23
CA ALA A 123 -1.70 -0.98 1.26
C ALA A 123 -1.92 -1.51 2.67
N ILE A 124 -3.05 -2.18 2.90
CA ILE A 124 -3.33 -3.02 4.07
C ILE A 124 -3.43 -4.46 3.58
N ARG A 125 -2.59 -5.37 4.10
CA ARG A 125 -2.52 -6.74 3.62
C ARG A 125 -2.61 -7.73 4.77
N LEU A 126 -3.56 -8.67 4.65
CA LEU A 126 -3.69 -9.82 5.54
C LEU A 126 -4.27 -11.01 4.78
N ALA A 127 -3.93 -12.24 5.22
CA ALA A 127 -4.40 -13.44 4.55
C ALA A 127 -5.93 -13.51 4.55
N GLY A 128 -6.54 -13.51 3.35
CA GLY A 128 -8.00 -13.52 3.18
C GLY A 128 -8.67 -12.16 3.11
N ASN A 129 -7.94 -11.06 3.10
CA ASN A 129 -8.43 -9.67 2.85
C ASN A 129 -9.77 -9.29 3.53
N PHE A 130 -10.00 -9.73 4.76
CA PHE A 130 -11.17 -9.35 5.56
C PHE A 130 -10.86 -8.14 6.46
N VAL A 131 -11.89 -7.46 6.95
CA VAL A 131 -11.72 -6.27 7.80
C VAL A 131 -11.40 -6.69 9.24
N THR A 132 -10.30 -6.18 9.78
CA THR A 132 -9.92 -6.28 11.20
C THR A 132 -9.97 -4.90 11.85
N GLY A 133 -9.90 -4.84 13.20
CA GLY A 133 -9.85 -3.57 13.91
C GLY A 133 -8.68 -2.69 13.48
N GLU A 134 -7.47 -3.27 13.39
CA GLU A 134 -6.25 -2.57 12.98
C GLU A 134 -6.27 -2.21 11.49
N GLY A 135 -6.87 -3.08 10.66
CA GLY A 135 -7.09 -2.82 9.24
C GLY A 135 -8.06 -1.67 9.02
N LEU A 136 -9.18 -1.65 9.77
CA LEU A 136 -10.14 -0.55 9.73
C LEU A 136 -9.50 0.76 10.17
N ALA A 137 -8.80 0.79 11.31
CA ALA A 137 -8.09 1.98 11.78
C ALA A 137 -7.09 2.52 10.73
N SER A 138 -6.39 1.61 10.02
CA SER A 138 -5.48 1.99 8.94
C SER A 138 -6.22 2.58 7.74
N LEU A 139 -7.37 2.05 7.37
CA LEU A 139 -8.21 2.60 6.30
C LEU A 139 -8.81 3.96 6.69
N GLU A 140 -9.26 4.11 7.92
CA GLU A 140 -9.71 5.38 8.46
C GLU A 140 -8.60 6.44 8.46
N TYR A 141 -7.37 6.06 8.81
CA TYR A 141 -6.21 6.93 8.72
C TYR A 141 -5.96 7.37 7.26
N ALA A 142 -6.01 6.44 6.31
CA ALA A 142 -5.83 6.76 4.89
C ALA A 142 -6.88 7.78 4.40
N VAL A 143 -8.14 7.65 4.83
CA VAL A 143 -9.23 8.54 4.42
C VAL A 143 -9.18 9.87 5.18
N ALA A 144 -9.12 9.83 6.51
CA ALA A 144 -9.29 11.01 7.35
C ALA A 144 -8.02 11.86 7.45
N VAL A 145 -6.83 11.25 7.43
CA VAL A 145 -5.54 11.93 7.61
C VAL A 145 -4.83 12.16 6.27
N LEU A 146 -4.80 11.14 5.41
CA LEU A 146 -4.13 11.24 4.11
C LEU A 146 -5.06 11.71 2.99
N GLY A 147 -6.37 11.74 3.21
CA GLY A 147 -7.37 12.23 2.26
C GLY A 147 -7.60 11.28 1.07
N ALA A 148 -7.29 9.99 1.18
CA ALA A 148 -7.51 9.02 0.10
C ALA A 148 -9.01 8.95 -0.26
N PRO A 149 -9.41 9.25 -1.52
CA PRO A 149 -10.83 9.33 -1.90
C PRO A 149 -11.43 7.95 -2.26
N LEU A 150 -10.63 6.89 -2.26
CA LEU A 150 -11.04 5.56 -2.69
C LEU A 150 -10.53 4.49 -1.74
N ILE A 151 -11.40 3.55 -1.37
CA ILE A 151 -11.01 2.27 -0.78
C ILE A 151 -11.39 1.15 -1.73
N LEU A 152 -10.44 0.25 -2.00
CA LEU A 152 -10.66 -1.00 -2.72
C LEU A 152 -10.45 -2.19 -1.79
N VAL A 153 -11.43 -3.09 -1.72
CA VAL A 153 -11.25 -4.44 -1.18
C VAL A 153 -10.88 -5.36 -2.34
N LEU A 154 -9.68 -5.92 -2.31
CA LEU A 154 -9.14 -6.74 -3.39
C LEU A 154 -8.99 -8.20 -2.95
N GLY A 155 -9.93 -9.04 -3.38
CA GLY A 155 -9.82 -10.49 -3.34
C GLY A 155 -9.02 -11.03 -4.53
N HIS A 156 -8.79 -12.34 -4.54
CA HIS A 156 -8.08 -12.99 -5.66
C HIS A 156 -8.46 -14.45 -5.82
N GLU A 157 -8.26 -14.97 -7.01
CA GLU A 157 -8.44 -16.40 -7.32
C GLU A 157 -7.57 -17.31 -6.45
N SER A 158 -8.06 -18.51 -6.15
CA SER A 158 -7.31 -19.55 -5.44
C SER A 158 -6.69 -19.05 -4.12
N CYS A 159 -7.46 -18.30 -3.33
CA CYS A 159 -7.03 -17.77 -2.05
C CYS A 159 -6.95 -18.89 -1.00
N GLY A 160 -5.74 -19.21 -0.52
CA GLY A 160 -5.52 -20.27 0.47
C GLY A 160 -6.21 -20.03 1.81
N ALA A 161 -6.39 -18.75 2.22
CA ALA A 161 -7.12 -18.42 3.44
C ALA A 161 -8.63 -18.72 3.29
N ILE A 162 -9.21 -18.42 2.14
CA ILE A 162 -10.62 -18.76 1.83
C ILE A 162 -10.78 -20.27 1.76
N GLU A 163 -9.84 -21.00 1.14
CA GLU A 163 -9.84 -22.46 1.12
C GLU A 163 -9.81 -23.06 2.53
N ALA A 164 -8.96 -22.53 3.41
CA ALA A 164 -8.93 -22.94 4.81
C ALA A 164 -10.27 -22.65 5.52
N GLY A 165 -10.88 -21.50 5.26
CA GLY A 165 -12.22 -21.18 5.75
C GLY A 165 -13.29 -22.18 5.29
N ILE A 166 -13.28 -22.55 4.00
CA ILE A 166 -14.19 -23.57 3.46
C ILE A 166 -13.98 -24.92 4.15
N LYS A 167 -12.73 -25.40 4.30
CA LYS A 167 -12.42 -26.65 5.01
C LYS A 167 -12.86 -26.59 6.47
N ALA A 168 -12.66 -25.47 7.16
CA ALA A 168 -13.11 -25.30 8.54
C ALA A 168 -14.63 -25.43 8.67
N VAL A 169 -15.40 -24.83 7.76
CA VAL A 169 -16.87 -24.83 7.80
C VAL A 169 -17.44 -26.17 7.37
N LYS A 170 -17.03 -26.70 6.20
CA LYS A 170 -17.59 -27.92 5.62
C LYS A 170 -17.08 -29.18 6.30
N ASP A 171 -15.74 -29.28 6.44
CA ASP A 171 -15.08 -30.51 6.84
C ASP A 171 -14.74 -30.52 8.34
N LYS A 172 -15.07 -29.44 9.06
CA LYS A 172 -14.69 -29.25 10.47
C LYS A 172 -13.19 -29.35 10.70
N ALA A 173 -12.40 -29.00 9.68
CA ALA A 173 -10.95 -29.03 9.75
C ALA A 173 -10.42 -28.10 10.83
N SER A 174 -9.47 -28.58 11.63
CA SER A 174 -8.75 -27.75 12.60
C SER A 174 -7.38 -27.36 12.06
N PHE A 175 -6.91 -26.18 12.48
CA PHE A 175 -5.65 -25.62 12.03
C PHE A 175 -4.76 -25.28 13.25
N PRO A 176 -3.42 -25.36 13.12
CA PRO A 176 -2.51 -25.07 14.21
C PRO A 176 -2.40 -23.57 14.50
N GLY A 177 -1.91 -23.24 15.71
CA GLY A 177 -1.52 -21.90 16.11
C GLY A 177 -2.68 -20.89 16.07
N HIS A 178 -2.48 -19.80 15.37
CA HIS A 178 -3.47 -18.70 15.25
C HIS A 178 -4.31 -18.73 13.96
N ILE A 179 -4.10 -19.73 13.08
CA ILE A 179 -4.87 -19.88 11.83
C ILE A 179 -6.39 -19.97 12.09
N PRO A 180 -6.89 -20.57 13.19
CA PRO A 180 -8.32 -20.56 13.49
C PRO A 180 -8.95 -19.17 13.57
N LYS A 181 -8.19 -18.11 13.91
CA LYS A 181 -8.69 -16.73 13.88
C LYS A 181 -9.03 -16.26 12.46
N LEU A 182 -8.25 -16.69 11.46
CA LEU A 182 -8.51 -16.38 10.06
C LEU A 182 -9.77 -17.11 9.57
N THR A 183 -9.88 -18.40 9.85
CA THR A 183 -11.03 -19.20 9.40
C THR A 183 -12.32 -18.77 10.07
N GLU A 184 -12.28 -18.35 11.33
CA GLU A 184 -13.46 -17.81 12.04
C GLU A 184 -13.90 -16.47 11.44
N ALA A 185 -12.96 -15.57 11.12
CA ALA A 185 -13.28 -14.29 10.48
C ALA A 185 -13.93 -14.46 9.10
N LEU A 186 -13.56 -15.51 8.36
CA LEU A 186 -14.09 -15.81 7.03
C LEU A 186 -15.38 -16.65 7.05
N LYS A 187 -15.74 -17.21 8.20
CA LYS A 187 -16.83 -18.18 8.35
C LYS A 187 -18.16 -17.67 7.80
N ALA A 188 -18.57 -16.47 8.18
CA ALA A 188 -19.86 -15.92 7.76
C ALA A 188 -19.96 -15.78 6.22
N SER A 189 -18.89 -15.36 5.55
CA SER A 189 -18.85 -15.25 4.09
C SER A 189 -18.87 -16.62 3.42
N VAL A 190 -18.17 -17.60 3.98
CA VAL A 190 -18.19 -18.99 3.50
C VAL A 190 -19.57 -19.62 3.67
N GLU A 191 -20.24 -19.46 4.82
CA GLU A 191 -21.58 -19.99 5.06
C GLU A 191 -22.60 -19.42 4.04
N LYS A 192 -22.52 -18.13 3.73
CA LYS A 192 -23.35 -17.52 2.68
C LYS A 192 -23.02 -18.10 1.30
N ALA A 193 -21.75 -18.33 1.00
CA ALA A 193 -21.32 -18.84 -0.29
C ALA A 193 -21.76 -20.30 -0.54
N ILE A 194 -21.82 -21.11 0.51
CA ILE A 194 -22.28 -22.53 0.43
C ILE A 194 -23.72 -22.62 -0.13
N THR A 195 -24.55 -21.62 0.12
CA THR A 195 -25.94 -21.63 -0.36
C THR A 195 -26.09 -21.14 -1.81
N GLN A 196 -25.01 -20.66 -2.43
CA GLN A 196 -25.03 -20.11 -3.79
C GLN A 196 -24.73 -21.22 -4.82
N PRO A 197 -25.37 -21.20 -6.00
CA PRO A 197 -25.04 -22.12 -7.08
C PRO A 197 -23.67 -21.81 -7.69
N GLY A 198 -23.03 -22.83 -8.28
CA GLY A 198 -21.76 -22.68 -9.00
C GLY A 198 -20.54 -23.08 -8.20
N ASN A 199 -19.42 -22.43 -8.45
CA ASN A 199 -18.13 -22.77 -7.82
C ASN A 199 -18.04 -22.14 -6.42
N LEU A 200 -17.97 -22.99 -5.41
CA LEU A 200 -17.94 -22.56 -4.01
C LEU A 200 -16.72 -21.66 -3.69
N MET A 201 -15.54 -21.95 -4.25
CA MET A 201 -14.35 -21.13 -4.00
C MET A 201 -14.53 -19.72 -4.55
N GLU A 202 -15.01 -19.61 -5.78
CA GLU A 202 -15.27 -18.29 -6.42
C GLU A 202 -16.36 -17.53 -5.67
N ASN A 203 -17.44 -18.21 -5.29
CA ASN A 203 -18.52 -17.63 -4.50
C ASN A 203 -18.02 -17.11 -3.15
N ALA A 204 -17.18 -17.89 -2.44
CA ALA A 204 -16.65 -17.50 -1.14
C ALA A 204 -15.68 -16.31 -1.24
N ILE A 205 -14.84 -16.26 -2.27
CA ILE A 205 -13.97 -15.12 -2.55
C ILE A 205 -14.81 -13.87 -2.81
N ALA A 206 -15.77 -13.96 -3.72
CA ALA A 206 -16.64 -12.83 -4.06
C ALA A 206 -17.50 -12.38 -2.87
N GLN A 207 -18.03 -13.32 -2.09
CA GLN A 207 -18.83 -13.01 -0.90
C GLN A 207 -18.01 -12.30 0.17
N ASN A 208 -16.77 -12.75 0.44
CA ASN A 208 -15.89 -12.11 1.40
C ASN A 208 -15.54 -10.66 0.98
N VAL A 209 -15.33 -10.41 -0.31
CA VAL A 209 -15.12 -9.06 -0.84
C VAL A 209 -16.37 -8.19 -0.60
N LYS A 210 -17.55 -8.69 -0.95
CA LYS A 210 -18.82 -7.96 -0.76
C LYS A 210 -19.10 -7.67 0.71
N ASP A 211 -18.93 -8.66 1.58
CA ASP A 211 -19.16 -8.50 3.02
C ASP A 211 -18.18 -7.47 3.62
N SER A 212 -16.92 -7.49 3.19
CA SER A 212 -15.92 -6.50 3.63
C SER A 212 -16.26 -5.08 3.12
N VAL A 213 -16.70 -4.93 1.88
CA VAL A 213 -17.18 -3.64 1.35
C VAL A 213 -18.36 -3.12 2.17
N GLU A 214 -19.35 -3.96 2.45
CA GLU A 214 -20.52 -3.58 3.25
C GLU A 214 -20.16 -3.23 4.69
N GLN A 215 -19.20 -3.93 5.29
CA GLN A 215 -18.70 -3.61 6.62
C GLN A 215 -18.01 -2.23 6.63
N LEU A 216 -17.18 -1.93 5.64
CA LEU A 216 -16.51 -0.63 5.51
C LEU A 216 -17.51 0.51 5.26
N LYS A 217 -18.53 0.30 4.43
CA LYS A 217 -19.58 1.30 4.19
C LYS A 217 -20.39 1.64 5.44
N LYS A 218 -20.41 0.76 6.44
CA LYS A 218 -21.11 0.94 7.72
C LYS A 218 -20.20 1.35 8.87
N ALA A 219 -18.90 1.52 8.61
CA ALA A 219 -17.93 1.89 9.65
C ALA A 219 -18.09 3.37 10.05
N THR A 220 -18.62 3.61 11.22
CA THR A 220 -18.87 4.94 11.78
C THR A 220 -17.76 5.35 12.75
N PRO A 221 -17.54 6.67 12.94
CA PRO A 221 -18.15 7.78 12.18
C PRO A 221 -17.40 8.14 10.89
N LEU A 222 -16.09 7.79 10.76
CA LEU A 222 -15.20 8.40 9.78
C LEU A 222 -15.54 8.02 8.33
N LEU A 223 -15.72 6.72 8.05
CA LEU A 223 -15.98 6.28 6.67
C LEU A 223 -17.41 6.62 6.23
N THR A 224 -18.40 6.47 7.11
CA THR A 224 -19.79 6.86 6.81
C THR A 224 -19.89 8.35 6.50
N ASP A 225 -19.28 9.20 7.31
CA ASP A 225 -19.25 10.65 7.08
C ASP A 225 -18.61 11.02 5.74
N ALA A 226 -17.51 10.35 5.37
CA ALA A 226 -16.83 10.59 4.10
C ALA A 226 -17.67 10.14 2.89
N LEU A 227 -18.37 9.01 3.03
CA LEU A 227 -19.31 8.49 2.02
C LEU A 227 -20.49 9.44 1.82
N GLU A 228 -21.17 9.87 2.89
CA GLU A 228 -22.31 10.79 2.86
C GLU A 228 -21.95 12.14 2.23
N LYS A 229 -20.73 12.63 2.48
CA LYS A 229 -20.20 13.86 1.89
C LYS A 229 -19.72 13.69 0.44
N GLY A 230 -19.84 12.50 -0.15
CA GLY A 230 -19.34 12.20 -1.50
C GLY A 230 -17.81 12.32 -1.67
N LYS A 231 -17.06 12.25 -0.55
CA LYS A 231 -15.59 12.36 -0.53
C LYS A 231 -14.89 11.01 -0.57
N LEU A 232 -15.64 9.92 -0.42
CA LEU A 232 -15.13 8.56 -0.42
C LEU A 232 -15.99 7.67 -1.30
N LYS A 233 -15.36 6.75 -1.99
CA LYS A 233 -16.00 5.58 -2.61
C LYS A 233 -15.36 4.31 -2.05
N VAL A 234 -16.16 3.29 -1.74
CA VAL A 234 -15.70 1.97 -1.31
C VAL A 234 -16.18 0.96 -2.33
N VAL A 235 -15.24 0.24 -2.94
CA VAL A 235 -15.49 -0.72 -4.02
C VAL A 235 -14.81 -2.06 -3.74
N GLY A 236 -15.22 -3.10 -4.44
CA GLY A 236 -14.65 -4.44 -4.33
C GLY A 236 -14.33 -5.04 -5.69
N GLY A 237 -13.21 -5.75 -5.77
CA GLY A 237 -12.77 -6.45 -6.96
C GLY A 237 -12.09 -7.78 -6.67
N VAL A 238 -11.96 -8.62 -7.68
CA VAL A 238 -11.26 -9.92 -7.63
C VAL A 238 -10.17 -9.94 -8.70
N TYR A 239 -8.93 -10.15 -8.27
CA TYR A 239 -7.77 -10.30 -9.14
C TYR A 239 -7.71 -11.70 -9.71
N ARG A 240 -7.60 -11.81 -11.04
CA ARG A 240 -7.47 -13.05 -11.80
C ARG A 240 -6.00 -13.38 -12.00
N LEU A 241 -5.53 -14.47 -11.38
CA LEU A 241 -4.11 -14.85 -11.39
C LEU A 241 -3.56 -15.10 -12.79
N ALA A 242 -4.37 -15.69 -13.67
CA ALA A 242 -3.91 -16.04 -15.01
C ALA A 242 -3.73 -14.83 -15.94
N THR A 243 -4.49 -13.76 -15.72
CA THR A 243 -4.53 -12.61 -16.65
C THR A 243 -4.03 -11.31 -16.03
N GLY A 244 -3.94 -11.24 -14.70
CA GLY A 244 -3.68 -10.00 -13.98
C GLY A 244 -4.86 -9.02 -13.94
N LYS A 245 -6.01 -9.38 -14.55
CA LYS A 245 -7.19 -8.53 -14.59
C LYS A 245 -7.88 -8.46 -13.23
N VAL A 246 -8.31 -7.27 -12.85
CA VAL A 246 -9.21 -7.07 -11.71
C VAL A 246 -10.63 -6.89 -12.20
N GLU A 247 -11.52 -7.77 -11.75
CA GLU A 247 -12.95 -7.71 -12.02
C GLU A 247 -13.66 -7.02 -10.88
N MET A 248 -14.28 -5.87 -11.14
CA MET A 248 -15.05 -5.13 -10.14
C MET A 248 -16.37 -5.84 -9.88
N ILE A 249 -16.72 -6.08 -8.60
CA ILE A 249 -17.89 -6.89 -8.19
C ILE A 249 -18.78 -6.22 -7.14
N ALA A 250 -18.31 -5.11 -6.52
CA ALA A 250 -19.06 -4.36 -5.50
C ALA A 250 -18.66 -2.88 -5.48
#